data_11172efe0e0cbda23bdd135410b7bb70
#
_entry.id   11172efe0e0cbda23bdd135410b7bb70
#
_cell.length_a   1.000
_cell.length_b   1.000
_cell.length_c   1.000
_cell.angle_alpha   90.00
_cell.angle_beta   90.00
_cell.angle_gamma   90.00
#
_symmetry.space_group_name_H-M   'P 1'
#
loop_
_entity.id
_entity.type
_entity.pdbx_description
1 polymer ?
#
loop_
_entity_poly.entity_id
_entity_poly.type
_entity_poly.pdbx_seq_one_letter_code
_entity_poly.pdbx_strand_id
1 'polypeptide(L)'
;MEFVFWASFALLFYIYFGYPLAVKALAMLKPNSIAANDDYLPKVSILIAAYNEAKDIEATLRNKLALDYPPEKLEVLVISDESEDGTDRIVDEVAAAAGIPIRLFRQVPRQGKTAGLNILVPKATGDILLFSDANSQWDTQAVRKLCRNFADPQVGYV
;
A
#
# COMPACT_ATOMS: atom_id res chain seq x y z
N MET A 1 31.96 34.06 6.50
CA MET A 1 30.98 33.26 7.28
C MET A 1 29.56 33.76 7.12
N GLU A 2 29.32 35.06 7.06
CA GLU A 2 27.96 35.64 6.89
C GLU A 2 27.27 35.21 5.59
N PHE A 3 28.01 35.17 4.47
CA PHE A 3 27.44 34.72 3.19
C PHE A 3 26.91 33.29 3.27
N VAL A 4 27.63 32.36 3.89
CA VAL A 4 27.21 30.97 4.05
C VAL A 4 25.97 30.88 4.94
N PHE A 5 25.93 31.67 6.01
CA PHE A 5 24.78 31.75 6.89
C PHE A 5 23.50 32.20 6.14
N TRP A 6 23.59 33.32 5.43
CA TRP A 6 22.43 33.85 4.69
C TRP A 6 22.01 32.97 3.53
N ALA A 7 22.97 32.34 2.84
CA ALA A 7 22.68 31.38 1.77
C ALA A 7 21.95 30.13 2.30
N SER A 8 22.40 29.60 3.44
CA SER A 8 21.74 28.47 4.11
C SER A 8 20.34 28.84 4.61
N PHE A 9 20.18 30.03 5.18
CA PHE A 9 18.89 30.54 5.62
C PHE A 9 17.90 30.69 4.44
N ALA A 10 18.36 31.28 3.34
CA ALA A 10 17.56 31.45 2.14
C ALA A 10 17.17 30.09 1.52
N LEU A 11 18.07 29.11 1.54
CA LEU A 11 17.79 27.75 1.05
C LEU A 11 16.73 27.05 1.93
N LEU A 12 16.85 27.15 3.25
CA LEU A 12 15.83 26.60 4.15
C LEU A 12 14.48 27.29 3.95
N PHE A 13 14.47 28.61 3.85
CA PHE A 13 13.24 29.35 3.58
C PHE A 13 12.59 28.92 2.25
N TYR A 14 13.41 28.76 1.19
CA TYR A 14 12.92 28.28 -0.09
C TYR A 14 12.33 26.86 0.02
N ILE A 15 13.01 25.92 0.68
CA ILE A 15 12.54 24.53 0.84
C ILE A 15 11.19 24.47 1.58
N TYR A 16 11.06 25.22 2.67
CA TYR A 16 9.85 25.12 3.52
C TYR A 16 8.70 26.01 3.05
N PHE A 17 8.97 27.11 2.38
CA PHE A 17 7.94 28.08 1.97
C PHE A 17 7.93 28.31 0.45
N GLY A 18 9.06 28.62 -0.16
CA GLY A 18 9.13 28.99 -1.56
C GLY A 18 8.71 27.86 -2.48
N TYR A 19 9.25 26.64 -2.29
CA TYR A 19 8.93 25.48 -3.12
C TYR A 19 7.45 25.04 -2.98
N PRO A 20 6.88 24.86 -1.78
CA PRO A 20 5.45 24.53 -1.65
C PRO A 20 4.52 25.57 -2.27
N LEU A 21 4.84 26.86 -2.13
CA LEU A 21 4.07 27.95 -2.74
C LEU A 21 4.18 27.95 -4.27
N ALA A 22 5.36 27.72 -4.80
CA ALA A 22 5.57 27.63 -6.24
C ALA A 22 4.82 26.44 -6.85
N VAL A 23 4.89 25.26 -6.21
CA VAL A 23 4.14 24.07 -6.64
C VAL A 23 2.64 24.32 -6.59
N LYS A 24 2.15 24.93 -5.51
CA LYS A 24 0.73 25.29 -5.39
C LYS A 24 0.29 26.25 -6.51
N ALA A 25 1.07 27.28 -6.79
CA ALA A 25 0.78 28.20 -7.87
C ALA A 25 0.76 27.52 -9.25
N LEU A 26 1.71 26.65 -9.52
CA LEU A 26 1.75 25.87 -10.77
C LEU A 26 0.55 24.90 -10.87
N ALA A 27 0.16 24.26 -9.79
CA ALA A 27 -1.01 23.38 -9.76
C ALA A 27 -2.32 24.14 -10.04
N MET A 28 -2.43 25.40 -9.59
CA MET A 28 -3.59 26.25 -9.91
C MET A 28 -3.64 26.66 -11.37
N LEU A 29 -2.49 26.78 -12.05
CA LEU A 29 -2.41 27.13 -13.47
C LEU A 29 -2.71 25.94 -14.41
N LYS A 30 -2.51 24.71 -13.92
CA LYS A 30 -2.81 23.47 -14.66
C LYS A 30 -3.62 22.52 -13.78
N PRO A 31 -4.91 22.79 -13.54
CA PRO A 31 -5.75 21.86 -12.81
C PRO A 31 -5.87 20.56 -13.63
N ASN A 32 -5.29 19.48 -13.10
CA ASN A 32 -5.45 18.15 -13.68
C ASN A 32 -6.61 17.49 -12.94
N SER A 33 -7.82 17.51 -13.51
CA SER A 33 -8.96 16.81 -12.93
C SER A 33 -8.89 15.34 -13.30
N ILE A 34 -8.73 14.47 -12.31
CA ILE A 34 -8.82 13.02 -12.48
C ILE A 34 -10.27 12.65 -12.72
N ALA A 35 -10.56 11.87 -13.76
CA ALA A 35 -11.88 11.33 -14.04
C ALA A 35 -12.17 10.13 -13.13
N ALA A 36 -12.34 10.39 -11.83
CA ALA A 36 -12.64 9.34 -10.84
C ALA A 36 -14.06 8.80 -11.05
N ASN A 37 -14.22 7.46 -10.91
CA ASN A 37 -15.51 6.78 -10.99
C ASN A 37 -15.67 5.83 -9.80
N ASP A 38 -16.66 6.07 -8.95
CA ASP A 38 -16.92 5.27 -7.74
C ASP A 38 -17.47 3.86 -8.07
N ASP A 39 -17.98 3.63 -9.28
CA ASP A 39 -18.46 2.32 -9.77
C ASP A 39 -17.32 1.47 -10.38
N TYR A 40 -16.11 2.03 -10.50
CA TYR A 40 -14.96 1.31 -11.01
C TYR A 40 -14.39 0.37 -9.94
N LEU A 41 -14.65 -0.92 -10.10
CA LEU A 41 -14.26 -1.98 -9.17
C LEU A 41 -13.39 -3.03 -9.90
N PRO A 42 -12.10 -2.75 -10.14
CA PRO A 42 -11.16 -3.70 -10.74
C PRO A 42 -10.82 -4.85 -9.78
N LYS A 43 -10.10 -5.87 -10.26
CA LYS A 43 -9.49 -6.87 -9.37
C LYS A 43 -8.32 -6.26 -8.62
N VAL A 44 -8.23 -6.54 -7.32
CA VAL A 44 -7.23 -5.96 -6.42
C VAL A 44 -6.46 -7.06 -5.70
N SER A 45 -5.14 -6.97 -5.72
CA SER A 45 -4.25 -7.77 -4.89
C SER A 45 -3.64 -6.90 -3.79
N ILE A 46 -3.87 -7.25 -2.52
CA ILE A 46 -3.21 -6.63 -1.37
C ILE A 46 -1.96 -7.43 -1.04
N LEU A 47 -0.80 -6.79 -1.09
CA LEU A 47 0.50 -7.40 -0.83
C LEU A 47 1.03 -6.96 0.53
N ILE A 48 1.33 -7.93 1.39
CA ILE A 48 1.79 -7.70 2.77
C ILE A 48 3.13 -8.39 2.97
N ALA A 49 4.16 -7.65 3.40
CA ALA A 49 5.41 -8.22 3.86
C ALA A 49 5.42 -8.26 5.39
N ALA A 50 5.70 -9.42 5.96
CA ALA A 50 5.72 -9.68 7.40
C ALA A 50 7.06 -10.26 7.85
N TYR A 51 7.57 -9.79 8.99
CA TYR A 51 8.71 -10.38 9.69
C TYR A 51 8.50 -10.28 11.20
N ASN A 52 8.22 -11.42 11.83
CA ASN A 52 7.92 -11.50 13.27
C ASN A 52 6.78 -10.56 13.70
N GLU A 53 5.62 -10.71 13.06
CA GLU A 53 4.42 -9.87 13.26
C GLU A 53 3.27 -10.66 13.89
N ALA A 54 3.56 -11.74 14.65
CA ALA A 54 2.53 -12.59 15.25
C ALA A 54 1.54 -11.81 16.12
N LYS A 55 1.96 -10.68 16.68
CA LYS A 55 1.12 -9.82 17.53
C LYS A 55 0.02 -9.10 16.73
N ASP A 56 0.32 -8.67 15.51
CA ASP A 56 -0.53 -7.71 14.77
C ASP A 56 -1.14 -8.31 13.50
N ILE A 57 -0.53 -9.36 12.93
CA ILE A 57 -0.91 -9.90 11.62
C ILE A 57 -2.35 -10.42 11.58
N GLU A 58 -2.87 -11.03 12.63
CA GLU A 58 -4.25 -11.51 12.68
C GLU A 58 -5.24 -10.34 12.55
N ALA A 59 -5.05 -9.29 13.36
CA ALA A 59 -5.91 -8.10 13.33
C ALA A 59 -5.83 -7.40 11.96
N THR A 60 -4.64 -7.35 11.36
CA THR A 60 -4.42 -6.79 10.02
C THR A 60 -5.17 -7.58 8.95
N LEU A 61 -5.07 -8.90 8.94
CA LEU A 61 -5.79 -9.74 7.97
C LEU A 61 -7.31 -9.63 8.15
N ARG A 62 -7.81 -9.69 9.40
CA ARG A 62 -9.23 -9.51 9.68
C ARG A 62 -9.75 -8.14 9.23
N ASN A 63 -8.95 -7.08 9.36
CA ASN A 63 -9.27 -5.76 8.82
C ASN A 63 -9.38 -5.79 7.28
N LYS A 64 -8.50 -6.51 6.58
CA LYS A 64 -8.60 -6.64 5.11
C LYS A 64 -9.83 -7.46 4.68
N LEU A 65 -10.25 -8.44 5.48
CA LEU A 65 -11.48 -9.20 5.24
C LEU A 65 -12.77 -8.38 5.46
N ALA A 66 -12.69 -7.32 6.27
CA ALA A 66 -13.81 -6.43 6.57
C ALA A 66 -13.94 -5.23 5.60
N LEU A 67 -13.12 -5.15 4.56
CA LEU A 67 -13.17 -4.09 3.57
C LEU A 67 -14.47 -4.15 2.75
N ASP A 68 -15.07 -2.99 2.48
CA ASP A 68 -16.22 -2.84 1.59
C ASP A 68 -15.77 -2.97 0.12
N TYR A 69 -15.49 -4.20 -0.29
CA TYR A 69 -15.09 -4.53 -1.66
C TYR A 69 -15.63 -5.91 -2.05
N PRO A 70 -16.01 -6.15 -3.33
CA PRO A 70 -16.50 -7.45 -3.77
C PRO A 70 -15.49 -8.56 -3.48
N PRO A 71 -15.86 -9.61 -2.71
CA PRO A 71 -14.93 -10.67 -2.30
C PRO A 71 -14.26 -11.38 -3.48
N GLU A 72 -14.98 -11.55 -4.59
CA GLU A 72 -14.48 -12.20 -5.82
C GLU A 72 -13.47 -11.36 -6.59
N LYS A 73 -13.31 -10.09 -6.21
CA LYS A 73 -12.37 -9.14 -6.80
C LYS A 73 -11.20 -8.77 -5.88
N LEU A 74 -11.10 -9.42 -4.73
CA LEU A 74 -10.08 -9.13 -3.72
C LEU A 74 -9.28 -10.39 -3.39
N GLU A 75 -7.97 -10.28 -3.35
CA GLU A 75 -7.07 -11.28 -2.79
C GLU A 75 -6.02 -10.64 -1.90
N VAL A 76 -5.47 -11.42 -0.97
CA VAL A 76 -4.36 -11.00 -0.10
C VAL A 76 -3.20 -11.95 -0.29
N LEU A 77 -2.02 -11.42 -0.56
CA LEU A 77 -0.77 -12.16 -0.63
C LEU A 77 0.13 -11.71 0.52
N VAL A 78 0.56 -12.65 1.33
CA VAL A 78 1.48 -12.41 2.43
C VAL A 78 2.82 -13.05 2.12
N ILE A 79 3.92 -12.32 2.26
CA ILE A 79 5.27 -12.87 2.26
C ILE A 79 5.86 -12.79 3.66
N SER A 80 6.18 -13.95 4.23
CA SER A 80 6.92 -14.06 5.49
C SER A 80 8.41 -14.08 5.20
N ASP A 81 9.13 -13.10 5.73
CA ASP A 81 10.58 -12.94 5.54
C ASP A 81 11.34 -13.69 6.63
N GLU A 82 11.18 -15.04 6.65
CA GLU A 82 11.79 -15.94 7.65
C GLU A 82 11.33 -15.66 9.09
N SER A 83 10.00 -15.48 9.29
CA SER A 83 9.44 -15.31 10.63
C SER A 83 9.57 -16.57 11.48
N GLU A 84 9.84 -16.41 12.79
CA GLU A 84 10.06 -17.50 13.77
C GLU A 84 9.10 -17.44 14.96
N ASP A 85 8.26 -16.39 15.04
CA ASP A 85 7.39 -16.09 16.19
C ASP A 85 5.98 -16.69 16.07
N GLY A 86 5.71 -17.46 15.02
CA GLY A 86 4.38 -18.02 14.74
C GLY A 86 3.52 -17.21 13.79
N THR A 87 4.05 -16.14 13.18
CA THR A 87 3.36 -15.33 12.15
C THR A 87 2.76 -16.20 11.06
N ASP A 88 3.53 -17.13 10.48
CA ASP A 88 3.10 -17.99 9.38
C ASP A 88 1.87 -18.83 9.76
N ARG A 89 1.88 -19.46 10.95
CA ARG A 89 0.76 -20.24 11.44
C ARG A 89 -0.52 -19.41 11.57
N ILE A 90 -0.41 -18.19 12.08
CA ILE A 90 -1.57 -17.28 12.22
C ILE A 90 -2.14 -16.91 10.85
N VAL A 91 -1.29 -16.64 9.85
CA VAL A 91 -1.74 -16.37 8.48
C VAL A 91 -2.50 -17.56 7.91
N ASP A 92 -1.99 -18.78 8.06
CA ASP A 92 -2.65 -19.99 7.57
C ASP A 92 -3.99 -20.24 8.26
N GLU A 93 -4.08 -20.03 9.57
CA GLU A 93 -5.33 -20.15 10.35
C GLU A 93 -6.39 -19.14 9.86
N VAL A 94 -6.00 -17.89 9.63
CA VAL A 94 -6.93 -16.88 9.10
C VAL A 94 -7.33 -17.21 7.67
N ALA A 95 -6.40 -17.66 6.83
CA ALA A 95 -6.65 -18.01 5.44
C ALA A 95 -7.65 -19.18 5.33
N ALA A 96 -7.56 -20.19 6.20
CA ALA A 96 -8.46 -21.33 6.21
C ALA A 96 -9.95 -20.95 6.53
N ALA A 97 -10.15 -19.84 7.24
CA ALA A 97 -11.48 -19.33 7.61
C ALA A 97 -11.96 -18.14 6.74
N ALA A 98 -11.14 -17.71 5.79
CA ALA A 98 -11.40 -16.50 5.01
C ALA A 98 -12.41 -16.74 3.88
N GLY A 99 -13.25 -15.73 3.60
CA GLY A 99 -14.15 -15.69 2.45
C GLY A 99 -13.52 -15.19 1.14
N ILE A 100 -12.23 -14.81 1.18
CA ILE A 100 -11.43 -14.37 0.02
C ILE A 100 -10.11 -15.16 -0.02
N PRO A 101 -9.44 -15.26 -1.17
CA PRO A 101 -8.13 -15.91 -1.25
C PRO A 101 -7.07 -15.17 -0.42
N ILE A 102 -6.49 -15.85 0.57
CA ILE A 102 -5.29 -15.41 1.29
C ILE A 102 -4.20 -16.44 1.00
N ARG A 103 -3.06 -16.03 0.47
CA ARG A 103 -1.95 -16.91 0.12
C ARG A 103 -0.69 -16.49 0.87
N LEU A 104 -0.11 -17.44 1.63
CA LEU A 104 1.17 -17.25 2.29
C LEU A 104 2.32 -17.73 1.40
N PHE A 105 3.36 -16.95 1.35
CA PHE A 105 4.66 -17.30 0.77
C PHE A 105 5.74 -17.11 1.82
N ARG A 106 6.79 -17.91 1.76
CA ARG A 106 7.92 -17.80 2.68
C ARG A 106 9.21 -17.54 1.92
N GLN A 107 9.95 -16.55 2.36
CA GLN A 107 11.27 -16.21 1.85
C GLN A 107 12.32 -16.70 2.85
N VAL A 108 13.25 -17.53 2.40
CA VAL A 108 14.38 -18.06 3.18
C VAL A 108 15.59 -18.10 2.26
N PRO A 109 16.73 -17.54 2.64
CA PRO A 109 16.97 -16.75 3.87
C PRO A 109 16.27 -15.38 3.80
N ARG A 110 16.20 -14.69 4.93
CA ARG A 110 15.69 -13.33 5.04
C ARG A 110 16.44 -12.36 4.12
N GLN A 111 15.68 -11.58 3.33
CA GLN A 111 16.22 -10.61 2.36
C GLN A 111 15.57 -9.24 2.45
N GLY A 112 14.62 -9.06 3.37
CA GLY A 112 13.94 -7.80 3.62
C GLY A 112 12.68 -7.59 2.78
N LYS A 113 11.92 -6.57 3.18
CA LYS A 113 10.59 -6.23 2.66
C LYS A 113 10.55 -6.10 1.13
N THR A 114 11.51 -5.37 0.56
CA THR A 114 11.53 -5.11 -0.90
C THR A 114 11.73 -6.38 -1.71
N ALA A 115 12.64 -7.26 -1.27
CA ALA A 115 12.86 -8.55 -1.92
C ALA A 115 11.60 -9.41 -1.87
N GLY A 116 10.96 -9.48 -0.68
CA GLY A 116 9.71 -10.21 -0.51
C GLY A 116 8.58 -9.68 -1.39
N LEU A 117 8.38 -8.38 -1.46
CA LEU A 117 7.36 -7.78 -2.33
C LEU A 117 7.63 -8.07 -3.81
N ASN A 118 8.89 -8.06 -4.25
CA ASN A 118 9.26 -8.44 -5.62
C ASN A 118 8.94 -9.90 -5.95
N ILE A 119 8.91 -10.78 -4.95
CA ILE A 119 8.44 -12.18 -5.12
C ILE A 119 6.91 -12.23 -5.26
N LEU A 120 6.17 -11.37 -4.57
CA LEU A 120 4.71 -11.36 -4.60
C LEU A 120 4.13 -10.75 -5.89
N VAL A 121 4.73 -9.66 -6.39
CA VAL A 121 4.22 -8.93 -7.56
C VAL A 121 3.88 -9.85 -8.73
N PRO A 122 4.75 -10.75 -9.20
CA PRO A 122 4.44 -11.64 -10.32
C PRO A 122 3.42 -12.75 -9.99
N LYS A 123 3.04 -12.90 -8.73
CA LYS A 123 2.05 -13.89 -8.25
C LYS A 123 0.67 -13.27 -8.03
N ALA A 124 0.58 -11.96 -8.05
CA ALA A 124 -0.66 -11.22 -7.94
C ALA A 124 -1.49 -11.39 -9.22
N THR A 125 -2.81 -11.49 -9.05
CA THR A 125 -3.76 -11.66 -10.17
C THR A 125 -4.66 -10.43 -10.37
N GLY A 126 -4.57 -9.44 -9.46
CA GLY A 126 -5.31 -8.19 -9.55
C GLY A 126 -4.75 -7.24 -10.59
N ASP A 127 -5.63 -6.45 -11.16
CA ASP A 127 -5.28 -5.35 -12.07
C ASP A 127 -4.58 -4.22 -11.32
N ILE A 128 -4.89 -4.07 -10.03
CA ILE A 128 -4.31 -3.06 -9.13
C ILE A 128 -3.63 -3.76 -7.96
N LEU A 129 -2.40 -3.33 -7.66
CA LEU A 129 -1.63 -3.79 -6.53
C LEU A 129 -1.66 -2.75 -5.41
N LEU A 130 -2.08 -3.16 -4.21
CA LEU A 130 -2.05 -2.34 -3.01
C LEU A 130 -1.02 -2.91 -2.02
N PHE A 131 -0.13 -2.08 -1.54
CA PHE A 131 0.89 -2.47 -0.58
C PHE A 131 0.45 -2.09 0.83
N SER A 132 0.57 -3.02 1.78
CA SER A 132 0.22 -2.82 3.19
C SER A 132 1.33 -3.33 4.09
N ASP A 133 1.51 -2.67 5.22
CA ASP A 133 2.32 -3.23 6.30
C ASP A 133 1.53 -4.28 7.09
N ALA A 134 2.25 -5.18 7.76
CA ALA A 134 1.67 -6.29 8.53
C ALA A 134 0.94 -5.83 9.82
N ASN A 135 1.09 -4.57 10.21
CA ASN A 135 0.46 -3.94 11.38
C ASN A 135 -0.46 -2.76 11.01
N SER A 136 -0.88 -2.65 9.75
CA SER A 136 -1.63 -1.51 9.23
C SER A 136 -3.14 -1.78 9.20
N GLN A 137 -3.93 -0.89 9.76
CA GLN A 137 -5.40 -0.92 9.72
C GLN A 137 -5.92 0.10 8.70
N TRP A 138 -6.89 -0.30 7.88
CA TRP A 138 -7.48 0.53 6.84
C TRP A 138 -8.94 0.84 7.15
N ASP A 139 -9.40 2.00 6.71
CA ASP A 139 -10.82 2.32 6.62
C ASP A 139 -11.53 1.32 5.69
N THR A 140 -12.75 0.93 6.02
CA THR A 140 -13.50 -0.07 5.23
C THR A 140 -13.67 0.32 3.77
N GLN A 141 -13.73 1.60 3.45
CA GLN A 141 -13.87 2.13 2.09
C GLN A 141 -12.54 2.48 1.41
N ALA A 142 -11.40 2.22 2.06
CA ALA A 142 -10.09 2.63 1.55
C ALA A 142 -9.83 2.11 0.14
N VAL A 143 -10.11 0.83 -0.12
CA VAL A 143 -9.87 0.21 -1.44
C VAL A 143 -10.74 0.86 -2.51
N ARG A 144 -12.03 1.11 -2.25
CA ARG A 144 -12.90 1.83 -3.21
C ARG A 144 -12.38 3.22 -3.53
N LYS A 145 -12.01 3.98 -2.49
CA LYS A 145 -11.49 5.36 -2.64
C LYS A 145 -10.16 5.42 -3.39
N LEU A 146 -9.33 4.42 -3.27
CA LEU A 146 -8.09 4.31 -4.06
C LEU A 146 -8.40 3.91 -5.50
N CYS A 147 -9.17 2.85 -5.70
CA CYS A 147 -9.43 2.28 -7.03
C CYS A 147 -10.19 3.21 -7.96
N ARG A 148 -11.12 4.02 -7.46
CA ARG A 148 -11.91 4.95 -8.30
C ARG A 148 -11.07 5.88 -9.18
N ASN A 149 -9.85 6.21 -8.74
CA ASN A 149 -8.96 7.10 -9.48
C ASN A 149 -8.34 6.41 -10.70
N PHE A 150 -8.20 5.09 -10.68
CA PHE A 150 -7.69 4.30 -11.80
C PHE A 150 -8.72 4.08 -12.92
N ALA A 151 -9.95 4.60 -12.78
CA ALA A 151 -10.90 4.72 -13.88
C ALA A 151 -10.36 5.65 -14.96
N ASP A 152 -9.53 6.62 -14.60
CA ASP A 152 -8.80 7.46 -15.52
C ASP A 152 -7.55 6.71 -16.03
N PRO A 153 -7.43 6.41 -17.34
CA PRO A 153 -6.30 5.66 -17.87
C PRO A 153 -4.95 6.41 -17.78
N GLN A 154 -4.95 7.68 -17.43
CA GLN A 154 -3.75 8.46 -17.20
C GLN A 154 -3.18 8.27 -15.78
N VAL A 155 -3.95 7.66 -14.88
CA VAL A 155 -3.55 7.39 -13.50
C VAL A 155 -2.87 6.04 -13.42
N GLY A 156 -1.56 6.03 -13.22
CA GLY A 156 -0.78 4.81 -13.00
C GLY A 156 -0.40 4.56 -11.53
N TYR A 157 -0.61 5.56 -10.65
CA TYR A 157 -0.26 5.51 -9.24
C TYR A 157 -1.13 6.47 -8.41
N VAL A 158 -1.52 6.06 -7.19
CA VAL A 158 -2.31 6.85 -6.21
C VAL A 158 -1.66 6.77 -4.83
#